data_4ec82f4ad865faf7c774c5d2143ea9af
#
_entry.id   4ec82f4ad865faf7c774c5d2143ea9af
#
_cell.length_a   1.000
_cell.length_b   1.000
_cell.length_c   1.000
_cell.angle_alpha   90.00
_cell.angle_beta   90.00
_cell.angle_gamma   90.00
#
_symmetry.space_group_name_H-M   'P 1'
#
loop_
_entity.id
_entity.type
_entity.pdbx_description
1 polymer ?
#
loop_
_entity_poly.entity_id
_entity_poly.type
_entity_poly.pdbx_seq_one_letter_code
_entity_poly.pdbx_strand_id
1 'polypeptide(L)'
;MGSQETTISVGGVAGPVHVKIFPVPDCLFCGIAASEIPATIVSSNPRTIAFRDINPQAPVHILVIPREHHPNLAELAATDDGLLADLVAHAHEVALAEGIADTGYRVVFNTGRHGGQTVDHVHAHVIGGRQMTWPPG
;
A
#
# COMPACT_ATOMS: atom_id res chain seq x y z
N MET A 1 7.06 -11.75 -5.08
CA MET A 1 5.81 -11.51 -5.83
C MET A 1 5.91 -10.16 -6.51
N GLY A 2 5.53 -10.07 -7.73
CA GLY A 2 5.53 -8.84 -8.50
C GLY A 2 4.25 -8.71 -9.32
N SER A 3 4.13 -7.64 -10.06
CA SER A 3 3.04 -7.50 -11.03
C SER A 3 3.19 -8.54 -12.11
N GLN A 4 2.08 -9.15 -12.49
CA GLN A 4 2.03 -9.98 -13.69
C GLN A 4 1.60 -9.12 -14.89
N GLU A 5 2.24 -9.38 -16.02
CA GLU A 5 1.88 -8.76 -17.28
C GLU A 5 1.48 -9.82 -18.29
N THR A 6 0.42 -9.56 -19.02
CA THR A 6 -0.05 -10.43 -20.09
C THR A 6 0.05 -9.69 -21.41
N THR A 7 0.61 -10.37 -22.42
CA THR A 7 0.62 -9.84 -23.77
C THR A 7 -0.64 -10.31 -24.49
N ILE A 8 -1.43 -9.34 -24.96
CA ILE A 8 -2.68 -9.62 -25.68
C ILE A 8 -2.67 -8.90 -27.03
N SER A 9 -3.42 -9.44 -27.97
CA SER A 9 -3.70 -8.76 -29.23
C SER A 9 -5.00 -7.96 -29.08
N VAL A 10 -4.93 -6.68 -29.39
CA VAL A 10 -6.09 -5.78 -29.39
C VAL A 10 -6.49 -5.54 -30.83
N GLY A 11 -7.79 -5.74 -31.14
CA GLY A 11 -8.31 -5.56 -32.50
C GLY A 11 -8.00 -4.17 -33.05
N GLY A 12 -7.46 -4.11 -34.26
CA GLY A 12 -7.08 -2.88 -34.92
C GLY A 12 -5.72 -2.30 -34.54
N VAL A 13 -5.04 -2.88 -33.58
CA VAL A 13 -3.67 -2.50 -33.17
C VAL A 13 -2.70 -3.52 -33.73
N ALA A 14 -1.67 -3.06 -34.44
CA ALA A 14 -0.61 -3.94 -34.92
C ALA A 14 0.32 -4.31 -33.77
N GLY A 15 0.40 -5.60 -33.46
CA GLY A 15 1.30 -6.14 -32.45
C GLY A 15 0.65 -6.32 -31.06
N PRO A 16 1.39 -6.94 -30.13
CA PRO A 16 0.89 -7.22 -28.80
C PRO A 16 0.84 -5.97 -27.90
N VAL A 17 -0.09 -5.97 -26.96
CA VAL A 17 -0.22 -4.95 -25.92
C VAL A 17 0.03 -5.59 -24.56
N HIS A 18 0.90 -4.98 -23.75
CA HIS A 18 1.14 -5.42 -22.39
C HIS A 18 0.08 -4.84 -21.46
N VAL A 19 -0.59 -5.71 -20.74
CA VAL A 19 -1.64 -5.35 -19.78
C VAL A 19 -1.27 -5.91 -18.41
N LYS A 20 -1.30 -5.04 -17.39
CA LYS A 20 -1.17 -5.49 -16.00
C LYS A 20 -2.46 -6.16 -15.56
N ILE A 21 -2.33 -7.28 -14.86
CA ILE A 21 -3.44 -8.04 -14.32
C ILE A 21 -3.58 -7.70 -12.84
N PHE A 22 -4.79 -7.28 -12.44
CA PHE A 22 -5.14 -7.02 -11.05
C PHE A 22 -6.42 -7.80 -10.70
N PRO A 23 -6.51 -8.45 -9.52
CA PRO A 23 -5.43 -8.61 -8.54
C PRO A 23 -4.33 -9.54 -9.06
N VAL A 24 -3.11 -9.37 -8.53
CA VAL A 24 -1.99 -10.26 -8.82
C VAL A 24 -2.17 -11.54 -8.01
N PRO A 25 -2.12 -12.74 -8.63
CA PRO A 25 -2.18 -14.00 -7.90
C PRO A 25 -1.09 -14.09 -6.83
N ASP A 26 -1.41 -14.70 -5.69
CA ASP A 26 -0.52 -14.89 -4.54
C ASP A 26 -0.05 -13.59 -3.86
N CYS A 27 -0.57 -12.45 -4.24
CA CYS A 27 -0.33 -11.20 -3.52
C CYS A 27 -1.30 -11.09 -2.34
N LEU A 28 -0.76 -11.09 -1.12
CA LEU A 28 -1.54 -10.96 0.11
C LEU A 28 -2.40 -9.70 0.10
N PHE A 29 -1.83 -8.57 -0.28
CA PHE A 29 -2.54 -7.28 -0.23
C PHE A 29 -3.53 -7.11 -1.38
N CYS A 30 -3.27 -7.70 -2.54
CA CYS A 30 -4.30 -7.79 -3.58
C CYS A 30 -5.51 -8.59 -3.07
N GLY A 31 -5.27 -9.68 -2.35
CA GLY A 31 -6.33 -10.47 -1.75
C GLY A 31 -7.13 -9.72 -0.68
N ILE A 32 -6.46 -8.92 0.14
CA ILE A 32 -7.13 -8.06 1.12
C ILE A 32 -7.97 -6.99 0.43
N ALA A 33 -7.42 -6.33 -0.58
CA ALA A 33 -8.13 -5.29 -1.33
C ALA A 33 -9.36 -5.85 -2.07
N ALA A 34 -9.29 -7.10 -2.52
CA ALA A 34 -10.40 -7.79 -3.18
C ALA A 34 -11.39 -8.45 -2.20
N SER A 35 -11.21 -8.31 -0.91
CA SER A 35 -12.01 -8.95 0.15
C SER A 35 -11.97 -10.48 0.11
N GLU A 36 -10.93 -11.06 -0.45
CA GLU A 36 -10.69 -12.52 -0.51
C GLU A 36 -9.91 -13.03 0.70
N ILE A 37 -9.11 -12.15 1.31
CA ILE A 37 -8.34 -12.44 2.51
C ILE A 37 -8.85 -11.52 3.62
N PRO A 38 -9.20 -12.06 4.79
CA PRO A 38 -9.72 -11.24 5.89
C PRO A 38 -8.65 -10.31 6.47
N ALA A 39 -9.07 -9.11 6.84
CA ALA A 39 -8.25 -8.13 7.54
C ALA A 39 -9.18 -7.23 8.36
N THR A 40 -8.64 -6.57 9.38
CA THR A 40 -9.39 -5.60 10.17
C THR A 40 -9.33 -4.25 9.46
N ILE A 41 -10.31 -3.99 8.62
CA ILE A 41 -10.40 -2.76 7.83
C ILE A 41 -10.80 -1.61 8.75
N VAL A 42 -10.04 -0.52 8.73
CA VAL A 42 -10.35 0.69 9.52
C VAL A 42 -10.95 1.79 8.65
N SER A 43 -10.59 1.89 7.39
CA SER A 43 -11.24 2.82 6.47
C SER A 43 -11.00 2.40 5.01
N SER A 44 -11.86 2.88 4.12
CA SER A 44 -11.87 2.46 2.73
C SER A 44 -12.23 3.66 1.86
N ASN A 45 -11.35 4.00 0.93
CA ASN A 45 -11.54 5.04 -0.07
C ASN A 45 -11.63 4.41 -1.47
N PRO A 46 -12.03 5.15 -2.51
CA PRO A 46 -12.19 4.57 -3.84
C PRO A 46 -10.97 3.85 -4.39
N ARG A 47 -9.77 4.36 -4.12
CA ARG A 47 -8.53 3.80 -4.67
C ARG A 47 -7.59 3.22 -3.63
N THR A 48 -7.87 3.43 -2.33
CA THR A 48 -7.01 3.02 -1.22
C THR A 48 -7.82 2.35 -0.12
N ILE A 49 -7.15 1.53 0.68
CA ILE A 49 -7.77 0.84 1.81
C ILE A 49 -6.79 0.79 2.98
N ALA A 50 -7.30 0.94 4.19
CA ALA A 50 -6.50 0.93 5.41
C ALA A 50 -6.97 -0.19 6.33
N PHE A 51 -6.02 -0.93 6.88
CA PHE A 51 -6.29 -2.05 7.79
C PHE A 51 -5.18 -2.17 8.84
N ARG A 52 -5.52 -2.80 9.98
CA ARG A 52 -4.57 -2.97 11.07
C ARG A 52 -3.50 -4.00 10.73
N ASP A 53 -2.24 -3.69 11.07
CA ASP A 53 -1.16 -4.66 10.99
C ASP A 53 -1.40 -5.75 12.03
N ILE A 54 -1.27 -7.02 11.62
CA ILE A 54 -1.47 -8.17 12.51
C ILE A 54 -0.32 -8.36 13.51
N ASN A 55 0.82 -7.70 13.26
CA ASN A 55 1.97 -7.69 14.15
C ASN A 55 2.36 -6.24 14.48
N PRO A 56 1.54 -5.53 15.27
CA PRO A 56 1.73 -4.11 15.48
C PRO A 56 3.03 -3.80 16.23
N GLN A 57 3.74 -2.79 15.76
CA GLN A 57 4.99 -2.30 16.33
C GLN A 57 4.80 -1.05 17.18
N ALA A 58 3.56 -0.60 17.33
CA ALA A 58 3.16 0.55 18.14
C ALA A 58 1.69 0.37 18.55
N PRO A 59 1.17 1.14 19.52
CA PRO A 59 -0.25 1.09 19.89
C PRO A 59 -1.19 1.35 18.71
N VAL A 60 -0.78 2.20 17.76
CA VAL A 60 -1.44 2.34 16.46
C VAL A 60 -0.45 1.93 15.40
N HIS A 61 -0.80 0.92 14.61
CA HIS A 61 -0.02 0.47 13.47
C HIS A 61 -0.98 0.02 12.37
N ILE A 62 -1.17 0.88 11.39
CA ILE A 62 -2.12 0.67 10.31
C ILE A 62 -1.36 0.69 8.99
N LEU A 63 -1.77 -0.20 8.09
CA LEU A 63 -1.26 -0.24 6.73
C LEU A 63 -2.27 0.43 5.81
N VAL A 64 -1.78 1.29 4.93
CA VAL A 64 -2.59 1.89 3.87
C VAL A 64 -2.02 1.45 2.53
N ILE A 65 -2.87 0.86 1.72
CA ILE A 65 -2.47 0.29 0.43
C ILE A 65 -3.31 0.85 -0.70
N PRO A 66 -2.78 0.93 -1.92
CA PRO A 66 -3.61 1.11 -3.09
C PRO A 66 -4.33 -0.21 -3.41
N ARG A 67 -5.53 -0.12 -3.99
CA ARG A 67 -6.26 -1.30 -4.46
C ARG A 67 -5.58 -1.92 -5.67
N GLU A 68 -5.01 -1.08 -6.54
CA GLU A 68 -4.21 -1.53 -7.66
C GLU A 68 -2.83 -2.01 -7.18
N HIS A 69 -2.33 -3.05 -7.81
CA HIS A 69 -1.01 -3.60 -7.49
C HIS A 69 0.09 -2.73 -8.07
N HIS A 70 0.92 -2.18 -7.20
CA HIS A 70 2.20 -1.55 -7.54
C HIS A 70 3.25 -2.14 -6.59
N PRO A 71 4.40 -2.62 -7.09
CA PRO A 71 5.31 -3.38 -6.25
C PRO A 71 5.95 -2.56 -5.13
N ASN A 72 6.24 -1.28 -5.38
CA ASN A 72 6.89 -0.41 -4.40
C ASN A 72 6.62 1.07 -4.67
N LEU A 73 7.11 1.91 -3.76
CA LEU A 73 6.91 3.35 -3.83
C LEU A 73 7.53 3.98 -5.08
N ALA A 74 8.71 3.53 -5.48
CA ALA A 74 9.40 4.10 -6.64
C ALA A 74 8.61 3.88 -7.92
N GLU A 75 8.06 2.68 -8.12
CA GLU A 75 7.23 2.37 -9.28
C GLU A 75 5.89 3.10 -9.25
N LEU A 76 5.27 3.21 -8.08
CA LEU A 76 4.03 3.97 -7.93
C LEU A 76 4.25 5.44 -8.29
N ALA A 77 5.31 6.06 -7.78
CA ALA A 77 5.64 7.46 -8.07
C ALA A 77 5.88 7.71 -9.55
N ALA A 78 6.50 6.74 -10.23
CA ALA A 78 6.80 6.85 -11.67
C ALA A 78 5.59 6.64 -12.58
N THR A 79 4.58 5.88 -12.12
CA THR A 79 3.45 5.46 -12.97
C THR A 79 2.14 6.17 -12.65
N ASP A 80 1.89 6.54 -11.40
CA ASP A 80 0.64 7.15 -10.96
C ASP A 80 0.85 8.03 -9.73
N ASP A 81 1.31 9.23 -9.94
CA ASP A 81 1.57 10.21 -8.88
C ASP A 81 0.27 10.66 -8.17
N GLY A 82 -0.85 10.65 -8.86
CA GLY A 82 -2.16 10.93 -8.26
C GLY A 82 -2.56 9.87 -7.23
N LEU A 83 -2.31 8.61 -7.52
CA LEU A 83 -2.54 7.52 -6.57
C LEU A 83 -1.60 7.61 -5.37
N LEU A 84 -0.35 8.01 -5.59
CA LEU A 84 0.58 8.27 -4.49
C LEU A 84 0.06 9.38 -3.57
N ALA A 85 -0.46 10.46 -4.13
CA ALA A 85 -1.06 11.54 -3.35
C ALA A 85 -2.27 11.05 -2.54
N ASP A 86 -3.13 10.24 -3.14
CA ASP A 86 -4.27 9.63 -2.46
C ASP A 86 -3.84 8.73 -1.29
N LEU A 87 -2.78 7.97 -1.48
CA LEU A 87 -2.23 7.08 -0.47
C LEU A 87 -1.70 7.86 0.75
N VAL A 88 -0.95 8.93 0.50
CA VAL A 88 -0.43 9.81 1.56
C VAL A 88 -1.56 10.54 2.29
N ALA A 89 -2.55 11.04 1.55
CA ALA A 89 -3.72 11.69 2.13
C ALA A 89 -4.51 10.73 3.03
N HIS A 90 -4.71 9.49 2.59
CA HIS A 90 -5.40 8.47 3.38
C HIS A 90 -4.63 8.12 4.66
N ALA A 91 -3.30 8.06 4.59
CA ALA A 91 -2.46 7.85 5.78
C ALA A 91 -2.69 8.94 6.82
N HIS A 92 -2.79 10.20 6.40
CA HIS A 92 -3.09 11.31 7.31
C HIS A 92 -4.51 11.23 7.89
N GLU A 93 -5.51 10.90 7.07
CA GLU A 93 -6.88 10.69 7.53
C GLU A 93 -6.96 9.62 8.61
N VAL A 94 -6.22 8.53 8.44
CA VAL A 94 -6.12 7.44 9.41
C VAL A 94 -5.50 7.95 10.72
N ALA A 95 -4.43 8.74 10.66
CA ALA A 95 -3.79 9.30 11.84
C ALA A 95 -4.76 10.20 12.61
N LEU A 96 -5.55 11.01 11.91
CA LEU A 96 -6.60 11.83 12.53
C LEU A 96 -7.65 10.98 13.23
N ALA A 97 -8.17 9.97 12.54
CA ALA A 97 -9.22 9.09 13.06
C ALA A 97 -8.74 8.26 14.27
N GLU A 98 -7.47 7.84 14.28
CA GLU A 98 -6.90 7.07 15.38
C GLU A 98 -6.41 7.93 16.55
N GLY A 99 -6.51 9.24 16.45
CA GLY A 99 -6.17 10.16 17.55
C GLY A 99 -4.68 10.36 17.77
N ILE A 100 -3.84 10.07 16.78
CA ILE A 100 -2.38 10.20 16.90
C ILE A 100 -1.81 11.43 16.16
N ALA A 101 -2.65 12.19 15.47
CA ALA A 101 -2.18 13.34 14.69
C ALA A 101 -1.61 14.46 15.57
N ASP A 102 -2.22 14.76 16.72
CA ASP A 102 -1.78 15.85 17.60
C ASP A 102 -0.44 15.56 18.26
N THR A 103 -0.24 14.36 18.75
CA THR A 103 1.02 13.97 19.39
C THR A 103 2.11 13.62 18.39
N GLY A 104 1.73 13.29 17.18
CA GLY A 104 2.65 12.95 16.11
C GLY A 104 2.67 11.46 15.76
N TYR A 105 3.05 11.19 14.55
CA TYR A 105 3.09 9.83 14.02
C TYR A 105 4.18 9.75 12.95
N ARG A 106 4.46 8.55 12.55
CA ARG A 106 5.43 8.28 11.49
C ARG A 106 4.76 7.53 10.35
N VAL A 107 5.04 7.94 9.13
CA VAL A 107 4.64 7.21 7.92
C VAL A 107 5.88 6.64 7.27
N VAL A 108 5.89 5.34 7.05
CA VAL A 108 7.06 4.62 6.54
C VAL A 108 6.67 3.83 5.30
N PHE A 109 7.44 4.01 4.24
CA PHE A 109 7.41 3.14 3.06
C PHE A 109 8.74 2.40 2.99
N ASN A 110 8.71 1.10 3.11
CA ASN A 110 9.89 0.27 2.92
C ASN A 110 9.97 -0.14 1.45
N THR A 111 11.16 -0.03 0.87
CA THR A 111 11.39 -0.42 -0.53
C THR A 111 12.58 -1.37 -0.61
N GLY A 112 12.34 -2.55 -1.20
CA GLY A 112 13.37 -3.54 -1.44
C GLY A 112 13.82 -4.27 -0.17
N ARG A 113 14.75 -5.20 -0.36
CA ARG A 113 15.19 -6.12 0.70
C ARG A 113 15.86 -5.41 1.88
N HIS A 114 16.81 -4.51 1.60
CA HIS A 114 17.51 -3.78 2.66
C HIS A 114 16.63 -2.74 3.35
N GLY A 115 15.57 -2.29 2.68
CA GLY A 115 14.56 -1.43 3.30
C GLY A 115 13.58 -2.19 4.20
N GLY A 116 13.60 -3.52 4.15
CA GLY A 116 12.71 -4.34 4.95
C GLY A 116 11.32 -4.54 4.35
N GLN A 117 11.18 -4.38 3.04
CA GLN A 117 9.91 -4.63 2.36
C GLN A 117 9.65 -6.13 2.30
N THR A 118 8.58 -6.58 2.96
CA THR A 118 8.23 -8.00 3.07
C THR A 118 7.11 -8.42 2.13
N VAL A 119 6.31 -7.48 1.65
CA VAL A 119 5.24 -7.72 0.68
C VAL A 119 5.44 -6.78 -0.52
N ASP A 120 5.53 -7.35 -1.72
CA ASP A 120 5.76 -6.62 -2.96
C ASP A 120 4.46 -6.01 -3.51
N HIS A 121 3.83 -5.23 -2.68
CA HIS A 121 2.67 -4.40 -2.96
C HIS A 121 2.82 -3.18 -2.06
N VAL A 122 2.99 -2.01 -2.66
CA VAL A 122 3.32 -0.79 -1.92
C VAL A 122 2.35 -0.56 -0.77
N HIS A 123 2.90 -0.24 0.39
CA HIS A 123 2.09 0.04 1.58
C HIS A 123 2.77 1.07 2.46
N ALA A 124 1.96 1.96 3.01
CA ALA A 124 2.38 2.93 4.01
C ALA A 124 2.12 2.33 5.39
N HIS A 125 3.14 2.30 6.24
CA HIS A 125 2.95 2.05 7.67
C HIS A 125 2.61 3.36 8.34
N VAL A 126 1.49 3.44 9.02
CA VAL A 126 1.11 4.58 9.86
C VAL A 126 1.25 4.13 11.30
N ILE A 127 2.25 4.65 12.00
CA ILE A 127 2.59 4.23 13.34
C ILE A 127 2.63 5.40 14.31
N GLY A 128 2.02 5.20 15.47
CA GLY A 128 1.94 6.22 16.49
C GLY A 128 1.45 5.68 17.83
N GLY A 129 1.23 6.59 18.78
CA GLY A 129 0.79 6.22 20.12
C GLY A 129 1.93 5.96 21.10
N ARG A 130 3.18 6.16 20.68
CA ARG A 130 4.38 6.13 21.53
C ARG A 130 5.43 7.07 20.97
N GLN A 131 6.42 7.40 21.81
CA GLN A 131 7.57 8.16 21.34
C GLN A 131 8.40 7.30 20.37
N MET A 132 8.65 7.82 19.18
CA MET A 132 9.57 7.23 18.23
C MET A 132 11.00 7.70 18.50
N THR A 133 11.96 6.89 18.11
CA THR A 133 13.38 7.19 18.28
C THR A 133 14.05 7.47 16.93
N TRP A 134 15.24 8.01 16.99
CA TRP A 134 16.07 8.27 15.83
C TRP A 134 17.46 7.66 16.03
N PRO A 135 18.07 7.00 15.01
CA PRO A 135 17.54 6.78 13.65
C PRO A 135 16.38 5.79 13.62
N PRO A 136 15.58 5.79 12.51
CA PRO A 136 14.35 5.02 12.42
C PRO A 136 14.56 3.51 12.20
N GLY A 137 15.76 3.06 12.11
CA GLY A 137 16.06 1.64 11.92
C GLY A 137 17.40 1.22 12.46
#